data_f28d790ba6a6bbbad2cb4c6310a9b0a9
#
_entry.id   f28d790ba6a6bbbad2cb4c6310a9b0a9
#
_cell.length_a   1.000
_cell.length_b   1.000
_cell.length_c   1.000
_cell.angle_alpha   90.00
_cell.angle_beta   90.00
_cell.angle_gamma   90.00
#
_symmetry.space_group_name_H-M   'P 1'
#
loop_
_entity.id
_entity.type
_entity.pdbx_description
1 polymer ?
#
loop_
_entity_poly.entity_id
_entity_poly.type
_entity_poly.pdbx_seq_one_letter_code
_entity_poly.pdbx_strand_id
1 'polypeptide(L)'
;NLPKGTEHFLADIHGEYEAFQHILKNASGNIKRKVSEIFGDSMDETEIRELCSLIYYPEQKLQYIKNSETNLDEYYSKTLHHLVSICQSVSSKYTRSKVRKSLPREFAYIIEELLHESPQDYNKQAYFNRIVETIVAIGRANEFICAICNLIQRLSIDQLHILGDIFDRGPGAHIIMDTLCNYHNFDIQWGNHDALWMGAAAGNDCCIANVLRLSLRYGNMATLEDGYGINLVPLATFAM
;
A
#
# COMPACT_ATOMS: atom_id res chain seq x y z
N ASN A 1 14.57 17.75 17.29
CA ASN A 1 13.18 17.33 17.00
C ASN A 1 13.17 16.54 15.70
N LEU A 2 12.65 15.30 15.74
CA LEU A 2 12.38 14.55 14.52
C LEU A 2 11.23 15.22 13.75
N PRO A 3 11.25 15.19 12.39
CA PRO A 3 10.12 15.64 11.60
C PRO A 3 8.86 14.89 12.00
N LYS A 4 7.68 15.54 11.87
CA LYS A 4 6.40 14.84 12.05
C LYS A 4 6.24 13.73 11.00
N GLY A 5 5.57 12.65 11.39
CA GLY A 5 5.11 11.64 10.45
C GLY A 5 4.18 12.24 9.39
N THR A 6 4.02 11.57 8.26
CA THR A 6 3.09 11.99 7.22
C THR A 6 1.68 11.50 7.57
N GLU A 7 0.77 12.41 7.73
CA GLU A 7 -0.66 12.13 7.90
C GLU A 7 -1.36 12.17 6.53
N HIS A 8 -2.24 11.23 6.27
CA HIS A 8 -2.95 11.08 5.02
C HIS A 8 -4.45 11.09 5.28
N PHE A 9 -5.18 11.97 4.60
CA PHE A 9 -6.62 12.18 4.76
C PHE A 9 -7.34 11.74 3.49
N LEU A 10 -8.33 10.85 3.64
CA LEU A 10 -9.17 10.37 2.53
C LEU A 10 -10.64 10.50 2.91
N ALA A 11 -11.45 10.97 1.98
CA ALA A 11 -12.89 11.11 2.11
C ALA A 11 -13.60 10.54 0.86
N ASP A 12 -14.90 10.29 0.98
CA ASP A 12 -15.78 9.94 -0.14
C ASP A 12 -15.26 8.76 -0.98
N ILE A 13 -14.83 7.71 -0.31
CA ILE A 13 -14.22 6.52 -0.96
C ILE A 13 -15.28 5.72 -1.71
N HIS A 14 -16.50 5.64 -1.17
CA HIS A 14 -17.69 5.09 -1.80
C HIS A 14 -17.50 3.73 -2.47
N GLY A 15 -16.79 2.80 -1.82
CA GLY A 15 -16.59 1.44 -2.34
C GLY A 15 -15.66 1.34 -3.55
N GLU A 16 -14.99 2.42 -3.95
CA GLU A 16 -14.04 2.46 -5.07
C GLU A 16 -12.68 1.86 -4.66
N TYR A 17 -12.66 0.54 -4.49
CA TYR A 17 -11.53 -0.19 -3.93
C TYR A 17 -10.23 -0.04 -4.71
N GLU A 18 -10.29 -0.12 -6.06
CA GLU A 18 -9.08 -0.04 -6.88
C GLU A 18 -8.41 1.34 -6.77
N ALA A 19 -9.21 2.41 -6.82
CA ALA A 19 -8.72 3.77 -6.63
C ALA A 19 -8.16 3.96 -5.22
N PHE A 20 -8.85 3.48 -4.20
CA PHE A 20 -8.40 3.51 -2.82
C PHE A 20 -7.07 2.80 -2.64
N GLN A 21 -6.93 1.57 -3.15
CA GLN A 21 -5.67 0.83 -3.09
C GLN A 21 -4.52 1.56 -3.80
N HIS A 22 -4.79 2.12 -4.99
CA HIS A 22 -3.78 2.87 -5.73
C HIS A 22 -3.29 4.08 -4.94
N ILE A 23 -4.20 4.83 -4.31
CA ILE A 23 -3.86 5.99 -3.48
C ILE A 23 -3.02 5.57 -2.26
N LEU A 24 -3.34 4.46 -1.61
CA LEU A 24 -2.53 3.95 -0.50
C LEU A 24 -1.12 3.56 -0.95
N LYS A 25 -1.02 2.82 -2.05
CA LYS A 25 0.26 2.31 -2.57
C LYS A 25 1.20 3.42 -3.05
N ASN A 26 0.66 4.50 -3.62
CA ASN A 26 1.46 5.63 -4.07
C ASN A 26 1.62 6.75 -3.02
N ALA A 27 0.96 6.60 -1.85
CA ALA A 27 0.93 7.58 -0.77
C ALA A 27 0.52 8.97 -1.27
N SER A 28 -0.55 9.06 -2.09
CA SER A 28 -1.01 10.29 -2.75
C SER A 28 0.09 11.03 -3.50
N GLY A 29 0.96 10.29 -4.18
CA GLY A 29 2.08 10.84 -4.95
C GLY A 29 3.33 11.18 -4.11
N ASN A 30 3.29 11.01 -2.79
CA ASN A 30 4.43 11.31 -1.93
C ASN A 30 5.65 10.45 -2.26
N ILE A 31 5.45 9.18 -2.63
CA ILE A 31 6.55 8.29 -3.04
C ILE A 31 7.20 8.82 -4.34
N LYS A 32 6.40 9.19 -5.37
CA LYS A 32 6.95 9.74 -6.61
C LYS A 32 7.76 11.02 -6.33
N ARG A 33 7.23 11.92 -5.51
CA ARG A 33 7.95 13.13 -5.11
C ARG A 33 9.29 12.79 -4.45
N LYS A 34 9.33 11.81 -3.55
CA LYS A 34 10.54 11.38 -2.87
C LYS A 34 11.56 10.73 -3.82
N VAL A 35 11.10 9.91 -4.78
CA VAL A 35 11.95 9.34 -5.84
C VAL A 35 12.56 10.45 -6.69
N SER A 36 11.76 11.44 -7.10
CA SER A 36 12.24 12.59 -7.88
C SER A 36 13.22 13.47 -7.10
N GLU A 37 13.02 13.66 -5.78
CA GLU A 37 13.96 14.38 -4.92
C GLU A 37 15.33 13.69 -4.83
N ILE A 38 15.38 12.36 -4.88
CA ILE A 38 16.63 11.59 -4.74
C ILE A 38 17.33 11.41 -6.09
N PHE A 39 16.59 11.18 -7.16
CA PHE A 39 17.13 10.73 -8.45
C PHE A 39 16.84 11.67 -9.62
N GLY A 40 16.14 12.80 -9.40
CA GLY A 40 15.71 13.68 -10.49
C GLY A 40 16.85 14.26 -11.37
N ASP A 41 18.07 14.33 -10.81
CA ASP A 41 19.26 14.76 -11.56
C ASP A 41 19.94 13.61 -12.33
N SER A 42 19.60 12.34 -12.03
CA SER A 42 20.29 11.15 -12.57
C SER A 42 19.39 10.21 -13.36
N MET A 43 18.08 10.34 -13.25
CA MET A 43 17.08 9.53 -13.94
C MET A 43 16.14 10.40 -14.76
N ASP A 44 15.73 9.90 -15.92
CA ASP A 44 14.69 10.55 -16.69
C ASP A 44 13.27 10.25 -16.10
N GLU A 45 12.26 10.95 -16.62
CA GLU A 45 10.86 10.81 -16.15
C GLU A 45 10.31 9.39 -16.39
N THR A 46 10.82 8.66 -17.38
CA THR A 46 10.41 7.29 -17.68
C THR A 46 10.99 6.33 -16.65
N GLU A 47 12.27 6.45 -16.33
CA GLU A 47 12.94 5.66 -15.30
C GLU A 47 12.30 5.88 -13.92
N ILE A 48 11.98 7.13 -13.57
CA ILE A 48 11.27 7.48 -12.33
C ILE A 48 9.89 6.80 -12.30
N ARG A 49 9.13 6.82 -13.39
CA ARG A 49 7.82 6.16 -13.47
C ARG A 49 7.94 4.64 -13.33
N GLU A 50 8.93 4.04 -13.98
CA GLU A 50 9.19 2.61 -13.90
C GLU A 50 9.52 2.18 -12.47
N LEU A 51 10.39 2.91 -11.79
CA LEU A 51 10.75 2.67 -10.40
C LEU A 51 9.55 2.86 -9.44
N CYS A 52 8.76 3.90 -9.66
CA CYS A 52 7.52 4.12 -8.91
C CYS A 52 6.51 2.99 -9.13
N SER A 53 6.34 2.53 -10.38
CA SER A 53 5.45 1.41 -10.71
C SER A 53 5.87 0.13 -9.99
N LEU A 54 7.18 -0.13 -9.90
CA LEU A 54 7.72 -1.24 -9.13
C LEU A 54 7.40 -1.08 -7.63
N ILE A 55 7.58 0.11 -7.07
CA ILE A 55 7.29 0.33 -5.64
C ILE A 55 5.79 0.13 -5.36
N TYR A 56 4.89 0.56 -6.26
CA TYR A 56 3.44 0.45 -6.06
C TYR A 56 2.92 -0.97 -6.23
N TYR A 57 3.44 -1.71 -7.21
CA TYR A 57 2.96 -3.02 -7.63
C TYR A 57 4.12 -4.01 -7.85
N PRO A 58 4.89 -4.33 -6.78
CA PRO A 58 6.15 -5.06 -6.95
C PRO A 58 5.96 -6.45 -7.56
N GLU A 59 4.97 -7.23 -7.13
CA GLU A 59 4.76 -8.58 -7.62
C GLU A 59 4.45 -8.60 -9.12
N GLN A 60 3.50 -7.76 -9.56
CA GLN A 60 3.07 -7.67 -10.96
C GLN A 60 4.22 -7.15 -11.85
N LYS A 61 4.93 -6.14 -11.38
CA LYS A 61 6.04 -5.54 -12.15
C LYS A 61 7.22 -6.50 -12.28
N LEU A 62 7.58 -7.21 -11.22
CA LEU A 62 8.65 -8.21 -11.26
C LEU A 62 8.30 -9.39 -12.16
N GLN A 63 7.05 -9.83 -12.19
CA GLN A 63 6.61 -10.87 -13.12
C GLN A 63 6.75 -10.41 -14.59
N TYR A 64 6.40 -9.16 -14.89
CA TYR A 64 6.61 -8.59 -16.22
C TYR A 64 8.09 -8.51 -16.57
N ILE A 65 8.93 -7.99 -15.68
CA ILE A 65 10.39 -7.83 -15.89
C ILE A 65 11.07 -9.17 -16.11
N LYS A 66 10.71 -10.20 -15.37
CA LYS A 66 11.25 -11.56 -15.54
C LYS A 66 11.07 -12.11 -16.95
N ASN A 67 10.04 -11.66 -17.66
CA ASN A 67 9.74 -12.11 -19.02
C ASN A 67 10.34 -11.20 -20.11
N SER A 68 10.77 -9.99 -19.77
CA SER A 68 11.22 -8.97 -20.74
C SER A 68 12.69 -8.59 -20.60
N GLU A 69 13.27 -8.77 -19.42
CA GLU A 69 14.66 -8.36 -19.14
C GLU A 69 15.66 -9.46 -19.51
N THR A 70 16.75 -9.09 -20.18
CA THR A 70 17.79 -10.02 -20.63
C THR A 70 18.89 -10.27 -19.58
N ASN A 71 19.13 -9.28 -18.69
CA ASN A 71 20.12 -9.37 -17.62
C ASN A 71 19.47 -9.09 -16.26
N LEU A 72 18.80 -10.10 -15.72
CA LEU A 72 18.06 -9.99 -14.46
C LEU A 72 18.95 -9.67 -13.26
N ASP A 73 20.17 -10.20 -13.19
CA ASP A 73 21.05 -9.99 -12.03
C ASP A 73 21.51 -8.53 -11.94
N GLU A 74 21.86 -7.94 -13.07
CA GLU A 74 22.19 -6.52 -13.14
C GLU A 74 20.98 -5.63 -12.80
N TYR A 75 19.82 -5.96 -13.35
CA TYR A 75 18.57 -5.29 -13.03
C TYR A 75 18.27 -5.32 -11.52
N TYR A 76 18.35 -6.49 -10.90
CA TYR A 76 18.10 -6.66 -9.47
C TYR A 76 19.10 -5.87 -8.63
N SER A 77 20.37 -5.92 -8.98
CA SER A 77 21.42 -5.21 -8.27
C SER A 77 21.17 -3.69 -8.32
N LYS A 78 20.98 -3.11 -9.52
CA LYS A 78 20.66 -1.68 -9.71
C LYS A 78 19.40 -1.28 -8.94
N THR A 79 18.34 -2.08 -9.06
CA THR A 79 17.05 -1.83 -8.42
C THR A 79 17.15 -1.83 -6.90
N LEU A 80 17.86 -2.78 -6.31
CA LEU A 80 18.03 -2.87 -4.87
C LEU A 80 18.79 -1.66 -4.31
N HIS A 81 19.81 -1.17 -5.00
CA HIS A 81 20.50 0.07 -4.63
C HIS A 81 19.54 1.27 -4.58
N HIS A 82 18.69 1.43 -5.60
CA HIS A 82 17.72 2.51 -5.63
C HIS A 82 16.68 2.38 -4.50
N LEU A 83 16.12 1.19 -4.31
CA LEU A 83 15.10 0.94 -3.28
C LEU A 83 15.64 1.15 -1.87
N VAL A 84 16.87 0.74 -1.58
CA VAL A 84 17.49 0.98 -0.26
C VAL A 84 17.70 2.48 -0.04
N SER A 85 18.16 3.24 -1.03
CA SER A 85 18.31 4.70 -0.94
C SER A 85 16.97 5.39 -0.64
N ILE A 86 15.89 4.98 -1.31
CA ILE A 86 14.53 5.49 -1.04
C ILE A 86 14.11 5.11 0.38
N CYS A 87 14.31 3.86 0.77
CA CYS A 87 13.94 3.36 2.10
C CYS A 87 14.68 4.10 3.21
N GLN A 88 15.99 4.38 3.05
CA GLN A 88 16.77 5.23 3.96
C GLN A 88 16.16 6.63 4.07
N SER A 89 15.78 7.24 2.94
CA SER A 89 15.20 8.58 2.93
C SER A 89 13.84 8.63 3.63
N VAL A 90 12.93 7.67 3.37
CA VAL A 90 11.60 7.65 4.01
C VAL A 90 11.69 7.26 5.49
N SER A 91 12.68 6.45 5.89
CA SER A 91 12.88 6.04 7.28
C SER A 91 13.55 7.11 8.14
N SER A 92 14.26 8.07 7.54
CA SER A 92 15.05 9.09 8.26
C SER A 92 14.26 9.96 9.23
N LYS A 93 12.95 10.12 8.99
CA LYS A 93 12.03 10.87 9.86
C LYS A 93 11.56 10.10 11.11
N TYR A 94 11.92 8.83 11.23
CA TYR A 94 11.46 7.96 12.31
C TYR A 94 12.61 7.57 13.27
N THR A 95 12.24 7.19 14.48
CA THR A 95 13.18 6.56 15.40
C THR A 95 13.55 5.15 14.94
N ARG A 96 14.75 4.68 15.27
CA ARG A 96 15.18 3.30 14.98
C ARG A 96 14.18 2.25 15.49
N SER A 97 13.63 2.46 16.70
CA SER A 97 12.63 1.55 17.28
C SER A 97 11.37 1.45 16.43
N LYS A 98 10.90 2.57 15.84
CA LYS A 98 9.72 2.57 14.98
C LYS A 98 10.00 1.87 13.66
N VAL A 99 11.15 2.15 13.03
CA VAL A 99 11.57 1.46 11.81
C VAL A 99 11.69 -0.04 12.05
N ARG A 100 12.37 -0.46 13.11
CA ARG A 100 12.54 -1.89 13.46
C ARG A 100 11.20 -2.62 13.61
N LYS A 101 10.20 -2.01 14.24
CA LYS A 101 8.84 -2.58 14.36
C LYS A 101 8.10 -2.72 13.03
N SER A 102 8.51 -1.97 12.02
CA SER A 102 7.92 -1.99 10.68
C SER A 102 8.61 -2.97 9.73
N LEU A 103 9.79 -3.49 10.10
CA LEU A 103 10.56 -4.41 9.24
C LEU A 103 9.83 -5.73 9.02
N PRO A 104 9.86 -6.27 7.79
CA PRO A 104 9.37 -7.61 7.51
C PRO A 104 10.22 -8.63 8.25
N ARG A 105 9.58 -9.55 8.99
CA ARG A 105 10.27 -10.49 9.91
C ARG A 105 11.38 -11.29 9.23
N GLU A 106 11.14 -11.72 8.01
CA GLU A 106 12.06 -12.58 7.26
C GLU A 106 13.37 -11.88 6.89
N PHE A 107 13.31 -10.59 6.56
CA PHE A 107 14.47 -9.81 6.09
C PHE A 107 14.88 -8.72 7.09
N ALA A 108 14.33 -8.72 8.29
CA ALA A 108 14.50 -7.62 9.24
C ALA A 108 15.96 -7.28 9.51
N TYR A 109 16.80 -8.30 9.77
CA TYR A 109 18.22 -8.09 10.05
C TYR A 109 18.94 -7.47 8.85
N ILE A 110 18.76 -8.03 7.66
CA ILE A 110 19.43 -7.57 6.45
C ILE A 110 19.02 -6.14 6.08
N ILE A 111 17.71 -5.85 6.16
CA ILE A 111 17.21 -4.50 5.87
C ILE A 111 17.73 -3.50 6.92
N GLU A 112 17.76 -3.87 8.20
CA GLU A 112 18.28 -3.00 9.26
C GLU A 112 19.77 -2.66 9.01
N GLU A 113 20.60 -3.62 8.62
CA GLU A 113 22.00 -3.41 8.23
C GLU A 113 22.10 -2.43 7.04
N LEU A 114 21.34 -2.68 5.96
CA LEU A 114 21.37 -1.83 4.77
C LEU A 114 20.88 -0.38 5.04
N LEU A 115 19.95 -0.20 5.97
CA LEU A 115 19.43 1.12 6.31
C LEU A 115 20.42 1.95 7.16
N HIS A 116 21.32 1.31 7.89
CA HIS A 116 22.28 1.98 8.77
C HIS A 116 23.67 2.19 8.16
N GLU A 117 23.93 1.59 7.00
CA GLU A 117 25.17 1.80 6.29
C GLU A 117 25.24 3.19 5.66
N SER A 118 26.35 3.89 5.88
CA SER A 118 26.59 5.21 5.27
C SER A 118 27.25 5.03 3.91
N PRO A 119 26.71 5.59 2.82
CA PRO A 119 27.30 5.48 1.46
C PRO A 119 28.70 6.09 1.32
N GLN A 120 29.17 6.86 2.32
CA GLN A 120 30.42 7.63 2.23
C GLN A 120 31.68 6.84 2.64
N ASP A 121 31.53 5.62 3.16
CA ASP A 121 32.65 4.77 3.57
C ASP A 121 32.88 3.66 2.53
N TYR A 122 34.04 3.63 1.88
CA TYR A 122 34.40 2.67 0.84
C TYR A 122 34.25 1.20 1.29
N ASN A 123 34.64 0.89 2.52
CA ASN A 123 34.53 -0.48 3.05
C ASN A 123 33.06 -0.88 3.24
N LYS A 124 32.21 0.06 3.58
CA LYS A 124 30.78 -0.14 3.77
C LYS A 124 30.07 -0.31 2.43
N GLN A 125 30.45 0.41 1.39
CA GLN A 125 29.94 0.22 0.04
C GLN A 125 30.28 -1.18 -0.50
N ALA A 126 31.47 -1.68 -0.27
CA ALA A 126 31.85 -3.04 -0.65
C ALA A 126 31.03 -4.11 0.10
N TYR A 127 30.75 -3.88 1.39
CA TYR A 127 29.90 -4.72 2.21
C TYR A 127 28.44 -4.72 1.72
N PHE A 128 27.91 -3.55 1.43
CA PHE A 128 26.57 -3.39 0.85
C PHE A 128 26.43 -4.17 -0.46
N ASN A 129 27.35 -3.97 -1.39
CA ASN A 129 27.36 -4.67 -2.68
C ASN A 129 27.37 -6.18 -2.49
N ARG A 130 28.16 -6.68 -1.55
CA ARG A 130 28.26 -8.12 -1.25
C ARG A 130 26.95 -8.69 -0.70
N ILE A 131 26.22 -7.95 0.11
CA ILE A 131 24.87 -8.34 0.57
C ILE A 131 23.94 -8.47 -0.63
N VAL A 132 23.88 -7.44 -1.49
CA VAL A 132 23.03 -7.43 -2.68
C VAL A 132 23.36 -8.58 -3.62
N GLU A 133 24.64 -8.78 -3.94
CA GLU A 133 25.12 -9.89 -4.77
C GLU A 133 24.72 -11.26 -4.18
N THR A 134 24.81 -11.41 -2.85
CA THR A 134 24.41 -12.64 -2.17
C THR A 134 22.90 -12.89 -2.30
N ILE A 135 22.07 -11.86 -2.12
CA ILE A 135 20.61 -11.96 -2.25
C ILE A 135 20.21 -12.39 -3.67
N VAL A 136 20.89 -11.83 -4.68
CA VAL A 136 20.67 -12.18 -6.09
C VAL A 136 21.14 -13.62 -6.35
N ALA A 137 22.35 -13.98 -5.91
CA ALA A 137 22.93 -15.30 -6.14
C ALA A 137 22.15 -16.46 -5.52
N ILE A 138 21.49 -16.23 -4.36
CA ILE A 138 20.63 -17.25 -3.72
C ILE A 138 19.19 -17.25 -4.27
N GLY A 139 18.89 -16.43 -5.29
CA GLY A 139 17.58 -16.38 -5.94
C GLY A 139 16.47 -15.74 -5.13
N ARG A 140 16.79 -14.89 -4.12
CA ARG A 140 15.81 -14.25 -3.22
C ARG A 140 15.54 -12.77 -3.55
N ALA A 141 16.01 -12.31 -4.72
CA ALA A 141 15.90 -10.91 -5.10
C ALA A 141 14.43 -10.43 -5.21
N ASN A 142 13.54 -11.25 -5.78
CA ASN A 142 12.12 -10.86 -5.93
C ASN A 142 11.44 -10.64 -4.58
N GLU A 143 11.57 -11.59 -3.67
CA GLU A 143 10.95 -11.50 -2.33
C GLU A 143 11.53 -10.33 -1.54
N PHE A 144 12.85 -10.09 -1.69
CA PHE A 144 13.51 -9.00 -1.01
C PHE A 144 13.09 -7.63 -1.57
N ILE A 145 12.96 -7.49 -2.89
CA ILE A 145 12.42 -6.28 -3.55
C ILE A 145 10.99 -6.01 -3.08
N CYS A 146 10.11 -7.02 -3.10
CA CYS A 146 8.74 -6.89 -2.59
C CYS A 146 8.73 -6.43 -1.13
N ALA A 147 9.57 -7.00 -0.28
CA ALA A 147 9.68 -6.65 1.12
C ALA A 147 10.10 -5.18 1.33
N ILE A 148 11.08 -4.68 0.57
CA ILE A 148 11.53 -3.28 0.64
C ILE A 148 10.44 -2.34 0.07
N CYS A 149 9.80 -2.68 -1.04
CA CYS A 149 8.71 -1.87 -1.62
C CYS A 149 7.56 -1.70 -0.63
N ASN A 150 7.12 -2.79 0.00
CA ASN A 150 6.08 -2.76 1.03
C ASN A 150 6.51 -1.94 2.25
N LEU A 151 7.78 -2.00 2.65
CA LEU A 151 8.32 -1.19 3.73
C LEU A 151 8.32 0.30 3.36
N ILE A 152 8.71 0.66 2.13
CA ILE A 152 8.66 2.04 1.63
C ILE A 152 7.22 2.58 1.67
N GLN A 153 6.24 1.81 1.18
CA GLN A 153 4.82 2.18 1.25
C GLN A 153 4.39 2.42 2.71
N ARG A 154 4.69 1.48 3.60
CA ARG A 154 4.35 1.56 5.02
C ARG A 154 4.96 2.76 5.74
N LEU A 155 6.23 3.08 5.46
CA LEU A 155 6.94 4.20 6.08
C LEU A 155 6.62 5.55 5.43
N SER A 156 5.99 5.56 4.26
CA SER A 156 5.60 6.80 3.57
C SER A 156 4.42 7.49 4.25
N ILE A 157 3.49 6.73 4.83
CA ILE A 157 2.33 7.23 5.59
C ILE A 157 2.44 6.73 7.03
N ASP A 158 2.39 7.65 7.98
CA ASP A 158 2.44 7.32 9.41
C ASP A 158 1.06 7.07 9.99
N GLN A 159 0.10 7.91 9.63
CA GLN A 159 -1.28 7.89 10.08
C GLN A 159 -2.21 8.08 8.89
N LEU A 160 -3.21 7.22 8.77
CA LEU A 160 -4.29 7.34 7.80
C LEU A 160 -5.57 7.80 8.51
N HIS A 161 -6.19 8.88 8.02
CA HIS A 161 -7.45 9.39 8.50
C HIS A 161 -8.52 9.20 7.43
N ILE A 162 -9.53 8.40 7.73
CA ILE A 162 -10.70 8.22 6.87
C ILE A 162 -11.80 9.16 7.36
N LEU A 163 -12.25 10.06 6.50
CA LEU A 163 -13.22 11.10 6.82
C LEU A 163 -14.66 10.72 6.45
N GLY A 164 -14.93 9.44 6.36
CA GLY A 164 -16.27 8.90 6.12
C GLY A 164 -16.59 8.62 4.66
N ASP A 165 -17.82 8.15 4.47
CA ASP A 165 -18.41 7.72 3.20
C ASP A 165 -17.58 6.63 2.49
N ILE A 166 -17.32 5.56 3.26
CA ILE A 166 -16.68 4.33 2.75
C ILE A 166 -17.69 3.54 1.91
N PHE A 167 -18.94 3.51 2.38
CA PHE A 167 -20.01 2.70 1.80
C PHE A 167 -20.76 3.42 0.70
N ASP A 168 -21.55 2.58 -0.02
CA ASP A 168 -22.42 2.85 -1.16
C ASP A 168 -21.68 3.27 -2.43
N ARG A 169 -22.37 3.22 -3.55
CA ARG A 169 -21.97 3.46 -4.93
C ARG A 169 -21.11 2.35 -5.52
N GLY A 170 -19.81 2.25 -5.17
CA GLY A 170 -18.93 1.18 -5.65
C GLY A 170 -19.10 -0.13 -4.89
N PRO A 171 -18.69 -1.28 -5.48
CA PRO A 171 -18.95 -2.61 -4.92
C PRO A 171 -17.92 -3.08 -3.89
N GLY A 172 -16.85 -2.34 -3.67
CA GLY A 172 -15.67 -2.80 -2.89
C GLY A 172 -15.61 -2.31 -1.45
N ALA A 173 -16.70 -1.80 -0.85
CA ALA A 173 -16.68 -1.26 0.51
C ALA A 173 -16.21 -2.28 1.55
N HIS A 174 -16.63 -3.54 1.46
CA HIS A 174 -16.18 -4.62 2.35
C HIS A 174 -14.68 -4.90 2.21
N ILE A 175 -14.12 -4.84 0.99
CA ILE A 175 -12.70 -5.03 0.73
C ILE A 175 -11.88 -3.85 1.29
N ILE A 176 -12.43 -2.64 1.21
CA ILE A 176 -11.82 -1.45 1.83
C ILE A 176 -11.77 -1.62 3.34
N MET A 177 -12.86 -2.07 3.98
CA MET A 177 -12.90 -2.33 5.42
C MET A 177 -11.88 -3.39 5.84
N ASP A 178 -11.77 -4.50 5.11
CA ASP A 178 -10.75 -5.53 5.37
C ASP A 178 -9.33 -4.99 5.22
N THR A 179 -9.10 -4.14 4.22
CA THR A 179 -7.81 -3.46 4.02
C THR A 179 -7.48 -2.56 5.20
N LEU A 180 -8.44 -1.77 5.68
CA LEU A 180 -8.28 -0.88 6.82
C LEU A 180 -8.02 -1.67 8.11
N CYS A 181 -8.75 -2.76 8.36
CA CYS A 181 -8.52 -3.61 9.54
C CYS A 181 -7.10 -4.19 9.62
N ASN A 182 -6.43 -4.35 8.47
CA ASN A 182 -5.05 -4.80 8.37
C ASN A 182 -4.04 -3.65 8.24
N TYR A 183 -4.50 -2.39 8.18
CA TYR A 183 -3.61 -1.24 8.05
C TYR A 183 -2.91 -0.93 9.37
N HIS A 184 -1.66 -0.48 9.29
CA HIS A 184 -0.78 -0.37 10.46
C HIS A 184 -1.16 0.73 11.46
N ASN A 185 -1.82 1.81 11.02
CA ASN A 185 -2.24 2.92 11.88
C ASN A 185 -3.27 3.79 11.17
N PHE A 186 -4.51 3.76 11.62
CA PHE A 186 -5.59 4.53 11.02
C PHE A 186 -6.64 4.89 12.05
N ASP A 187 -7.44 5.89 11.73
CA ASP A 187 -8.71 6.18 12.37
C ASP A 187 -9.80 6.45 11.32
N ILE A 188 -11.05 6.27 11.74
CA ILE A 188 -12.24 6.46 10.90
C ILE A 188 -13.19 7.43 11.60
N GLN A 189 -13.65 8.43 10.84
CA GLN A 189 -14.88 9.14 11.12
C GLN A 189 -15.96 8.60 10.17
N TRP A 190 -17.20 8.56 10.62
CA TRP A 190 -18.31 8.07 9.82
C TRP A 190 -18.96 9.20 9.04
N GLY A 191 -19.29 8.95 7.77
CA GLY A 191 -20.13 9.80 6.93
C GLY A 191 -21.61 9.40 7.05
N ASN A 192 -22.47 10.06 6.28
CA ASN A 192 -23.90 9.77 6.32
C ASN A 192 -24.26 8.39 5.75
N HIS A 193 -23.51 7.91 4.74
CA HIS A 193 -23.68 6.56 4.21
C HIS A 193 -23.24 5.50 5.22
N ASP A 194 -22.12 5.69 5.88
CA ASP A 194 -21.62 4.78 6.92
C ASP A 194 -22.60 4.67 8.09
N ALA A 195 -23.22 5.81 8.49
CA ALA A 195 -24.23 5.82 9.54
C ALA A 195 -25.46 4.96 9.21
N LEU A 196 -25.89 4.92 7.94
CA LEU A 196 -26.97 4.01 7.49
C LEU A 196 -26.56 2.54 7.62
N TRP A 197 -25.34 2.19 7.25
CA TRP A 197 -24.81 0.84 7.39
C TRP A 197 -24.65 0.43 8.86
N MET A 198 -24.18 1.33 9.72
CA MET A 198 -24.09 1.12 11.17
C MET A 198 -25.50 0.88 11.77
N GLY A 199 -26.48 1.69 11.37
CA GLY A 199 -27.86 1.52 11.79
C GLY A 199 -28.48 0.20 11.30
N ALA A 200 -28.20 -0.20 10.07
CA ALA A 200 -28.63 -1.49 9.52
C ALA A 200 -28.00 -2.67 10.28
N ALA A 201 -26.69 -2.61 10.55
CA ALA A 201 -25.98 -3.61 11.35
C ALA A 201 -26.51 -3.72 12.78
N ALA A 202 -27.02 -2.61 13.34
CA ALA A 202 -27.68 -2.57 14.64
C ALA A 202 -29.15 -3.08 14.62
N GLY A 203 -29.65 -3.49 13.44
CA GLY A 203 -31.03 -4.03 13.29
C GLY A 203 -32.11 -2.98 13.14
N ASN A 204 -31.80 -1.76 12.73
CA ASN A 204 -32.81 -0.73 12.46
C ASN A 204 -33.44 -0.94 11.09
N ASP A 205 -34.75 -1.26 11.05
CA ASP A 205 -35.50 -1.60 9.82
C ASP A 205 -35.44 -0.48 8.77
N CYS A 206 -35.53 0.77 9.18
CA CYS A 206 -35.45 1.91 8.26
C CYS A 206 -34.07 2.02 7.61
N CYS A 207 -33.01 1.77 8.37
CA CYS A 207 -31.65 1.75 7.84
C CYS A 207 -31.42 0.56 6.92
N ILE A 208 -31.91 -0.63 7.29
CA ILE A 208 -31.86 -1.84 6.44
C ILE A 208 -32.55 -1.57 5.09
N ALA A 209 -33.78 -1.05 5.11
CA ALA A 209 -34.50 -0.71 3.89
C ALA A 209 -33.77 0.31 3.01
N ASN A 210 -33.14 1.31 3.62
CA ASN A 210 -32.34 2.30 2.89
C ASN A 210 -31.05 1.72 2.32
N VAL A 211 -30.32 0.88 3.04
CA VAL A 211 -29.13 0.18 2.54
C VAL A 211 -29.50 -0.68 1.33
N LEU A 212 -30.55 -1.51 1.44
CA LEU A 212 -31.04 -2.33 0.32
C LEU A 212 -31.42 -1.46 -0.89
N ARG A 213 -32.18 -0.38 -0.67
CA ARG A 213 -32.58 0.52 -1.75
C ARG A 213 -31.39 1.18 -2.45
N LEU A 214 -30.37 1.59 -1.70
CA LEU A 214 -29.16 2.20 -2.26
C LEU A 214 -28.33 1.17 -3.01
N SER A 215 -28.16 -0.03 -2.45
CA SER A 215 -27.40 -1.11 -3.10
C SER A 215 -28.06 -1.52 -4.43
N LEU A 216 -29.40 -1.63 -4.47
CA LEU A 216 -30.13 -1.88 -5.70
C LEU A 216 -29.98 -0.73 -6.71
N ARG A 217 -30.05 0.52 -6.25
CA ARG A 217 -29.92 1.70 -7.12
C ARG A 217 -28.56 1.79 -7.80
N TYR A 218 -27.49 1.45 -7.10
CA TYR A 218 -26.12 1.54 -7.60
C TYR A 218 -25.62 0.22 -8.21
N GLY A 219 -26.40 -0.87 -8.11
CA GLY A 219 -26.02 -2.17 -8.62
C GLY A 219 -24.86 -2.82 -7.87
N ASN A 220 -24.64 -2.44 -6.60
CA ASN A 220 -23.52 -2.93 -5.78
C ASN A 220 -23.95 -4.04 -4.80
N MET A 221 -24.84 -4.94 -5.24
CA MET A 221 -25.34 -6.06 -4.43
C MET A 221 -24.22 -6.99 -3.94
N ALA A 222 -23.11 -7.08 -4.68
CA ALA A 222 -21.94 -7.86 -4.31
C ALA A 222 -21.40 -7.52 -2.92
N THR A 223 -21.51 -6.25 -2.48
CA THR A 223 -21.13 -5.86 -1.12
C THR A 223 -21.96 -6.61 -0.07
N LEU A 224 -23.27 -6.77 -0.30
CA LEU A 224 -24.17 -7.49 0.60
C LEU A 224 -24.01 -9.02 0.49
N GLU A 225 -24.00 -9.56 -0.74
CA GLU A 225 -24.02 -11.01 -0.98
C GLU A 225 -22.63 -11.63 -0.78
N ASP A 226 -21.61 -11.14 -1.49
CA ASP A 226 -20.25 -11.68 -1.44
C ASP A 226 -19.47 -11.17 -0.22
N GLY A 227 -19.65 -9.88 0.11
CA GLY A 227 -18.92 -9.25 1.20
C GLY A 227 -19.42 -9.64 2.58
N TYR A 228 -20.73 -9.63 2.78
CA TYR A 228 -21.35 -9.88 4.10
C TYR A 228 -22.20 -11.15 4.18
N GLY A 229 -22.29 -11.94 3.09
CA GLY A 229 -22.99 -13.21 3.06
C GLY A 229 -24.52 -13.08 3.22
N ILE A 230 -25.11 -11.95 2.88
CA ILE A 230 -26.54 -11.67 3.02
C ILE A 230 -27.27 -12.26 1.82
N ASN A 231 -28.12 -13.26 2.03
CA ASN A 231 -28.92 -13.87 0.97
C ASN A 231 -30.09 -12.97 0.56
N LEU A 232 -30.07 -12.44 -0.66
CA LEU A 232 -31.10 -11.56 -1.20
C LEU A 232 -32.16 -12.28 -2.06
N VAL A 233 -32.04 -13.60 -2.25
CA VAL A 233 -33.05 -14.41 -3.00
C VAL A 233 -34.46 -14.26 -2.44
N PRO A 234 -34.72 -14.27 -1.12
CA PRO A 234 -36.07 -14.06 -0.60
C PRO A 234 -36.67 -12.71 -0.97
N LEU A 235 -35.86 -11.64 -1.00
CA LEU A 235 -36.28 -10.29 -1.40
C LEU A 235 -36.61 -10.28 -2.91
N ALA A 236 -35.75 -10.86 -3.74
CA ALA A 236 -35.98 -10.97 -5.18
C ALA A 236 -37.26 -11.78 -5.51
N THR A 237 -37.48 -12.89 -4.80
CA THR A 237 -38.68 -13.71 -4.95
C THR A 237 -39.96 -12.99 -4.54
N PHE A 238 -39.88 -12.17 -3.47
CA PHE A 238 -41.02 -11.37 -3.03
C PHE A 238 -41.38 -10.26 -4.01
N ALA A 239 -40.41 -9.71 -4.73
CA ALA A 239 -40.58 -8.60 -5.69
C ALA A 239 -41.09 -9.07 -7.07
N MET A 240 -41.10 -10.36 -7.36
CA MET A 240 -41.68 -10.99 -8.59
C MET A 240 -43.17 -11.20 -8.45
#